data_fa71cba9149f2b0f2c446c9f55171cf0
#
_entry.id   fa71cba9149f2b0f2c446c9f55171cf0
#
_cell.length_a   1.000
_cell.length_b   1.000
_cell.length_c   1.000
_cell.angle_alpha   90.00
_cell.angle_beta   90.00
_cell.angle_gamma   90.00
#
_symmetry.space_group_name_H-M   'P 1'
#
loop_
_entity.id
_entity.type
_entity.pdbx_description
1 polymer ?
#
loop_
_entity_poly.entity_id
_entity_poly.type
_entity_poly.pdbx_seq_one_letter_code
_entity_poly.pdbx_strand_id
1 'polypeptide(L)'
;EKRSGEKDLITVSCHEDLTATDMVGRYLLKGDETVWSDGPLTQAVRSGAICYLDEIVEARKDTTVLIHSLTDHRRILPIDKTGELLHAHSEFLLVISYNPGYQSVLKDLKPSTRQRFVSLEFDYPNIESESDIIAHESGVTPDIATRLATIGSKVRNLRQHGFEEGVSTRLLIYTGDLITGGIEPRRAAEASIVSAISDDETVQQAVADIVDVLLP
;
A
#
# COMPACT_ATOMS: atom_id res chain seq x y z
N GLU A 1 -13.02 1.27 23.42
CA GLU A 1 -12.86 2.64 23.96
C GLU A 1 -11.62 3.26 23.31
N LYS A 2 -11.80 4.38 22.54
CA LYS A 2 -10.67 5.11 21.98
C LYS A 2 -9.85 5.74 23.11
N ARG A 3 -8.52 5.61 23.02
CA ARG A 3 -7.63 6.35 23.93
C ARG A 3 -7.77 7.85 23.64
N SER A 4 -7.80 8.67 24.68
CA SER A 4 -7.83 10.13 24.55
C SER A 4 -6.66 10.61 23.69
N GLY A 5 -6.97 11.23 22.53
CA GLY A 5 -5.98 11.66 21.54
C GLY A 5 -5.85 10.76 20.30
N GLU A 6 -6.57 9.65 20.23
CA GLU A 6 -6.59 8.77 19.07
C GLU A 6 -7.49 9.35 17.96
N LYS A 7 -6.90 9.66 16.80
CA LYS A 7 -7.64 10.15 15.63
C LYS A 7 -8.27 8.98 14.86
N ASP A 8 -9.43 9.23 14.27
CA ASP A 8 -10.03 8.30 13.33
C ASP A 8 -9.16 8.18 12.09
N LEU A 9 -8.96 6.95 11.61
CA LEU A 9 -8.32 6.65 10.33
C LEU A 9 -9.39 6.18 9.35
N ILE A 10 -9.55 6.93 8.27
CA ILE A 10 -10.44 6.57 7.16
C ILE A 10 -9.55 6.18 5.98
N THR A 11 -9.52 4.89 5.68
CA THR A 11 -8.72 4.32 4.58
C THR A 11 -9.57 4.15 3.34
N VAL A 12 -9.03 4.57 2.20
CA VAL A 12 -9.63 4.37 0.87
C VAL A 12 -8.61 3.71 -0.03
N SER A 13 -8.92 2.50 -0.51
CA SER A 13 -8.13 1.83 -1.54
C SER A 13 -8.48 2.44 -2.89
N CYS A 14 -7.51 3.04 -3.55
CA CYS A 14 -7.69 3.67 -4.85
C CYS A 14 -7.59 2.64 -5.97
N HIS A 15 -8.48 2.75 -6.95
CA HIS A 15 -8.54 1.89 -8.14
C HIS A 15 -9.18 2.66 -9.30
N GLU A 16 -9.11 2.12 -10.50
CA GLU A 16 -9.55 2.80 -11.73
C GLU A 16 -11.07 3.15 -11.76
N ASP A 17 -11.89 2.41 -11.03
CA ASP A 17 -13.33 2.67 -10.95
C ASP A 17 -13.71 3.66 -9.86
N LEU A 18 -12.77 4.04 -8.96
CA LEU A 18 -13.03 5.00 -7.91
C LEU A 18 -13.26 6.39 -8.50
N THR A 19 -14.47 6.92 -8.30
CA THR A 19 -14.86 8.23 -8.81
C THR A 19 -14.73 9.32 -7.75
N ALA A 20 -14.66 10.56 -8.22
CA ALA A 20 -14.76 11.74 -7.34
C ALA A 20 -16.03 11.73 -6.48
N THR A 21 -17.15 11.22 -7.03
CA THR A 21 -18.42 11.10 -6.31
C THR A 21 -18.35 10.10 -5.17
N ASP A 22 -17.63 8.98 -5.35
CA ASP A 22 -17.46 8.00 -4.27
C ASP A 22 -16.65 8.56 -3.11
N MET A 23 -15.68 9.41 -3.40
CA MET A 23 -14.85 10.10 -2.41
C MET A 23 -15.61 11.20 -1.66
N VAL A 24 -16.38 12.01 -2.41
CA VAL A 24 -17.04 13.19 -1.87
C VAL A 24 -18.38 12.85 -1.23
N GLY A 25 -19.20 12.05 -1.93
CA GLY A 25 -20.51 11.64 -1.44
C GLY A 25 -21.57 11.64 -2.54
N ARG A 26 -22.73 11.11 -2.17
CA ARG A 26 -23.84 10.94 -3.09
C ARG A 26 -25.19 11.03 -2.40
N TYR A 27 -26.22 11.30 -3.19
CA TYR A 27 -27.58 11.19 -2.71
C TYR A 27 -28.02 9.71 -2.64
N LEU A 28 -28.63 9.34 -1.55
CA LEU A 28 -29.23 8.02 -1.32
C LEU A 28 -30.73 8.17 -1.15
N LEU A 29 -31.49 7.23 -1.73
CA LEU A 29 -32.92 7.14 -1.49
C LEU A 29 -33.16 6.39 -0.18
N LYS A 30 -33.80 7.02 0.79
CA LYS A 30 -34.22 6.42 2.07
C LYS A 30 -35.73 6.56 2.21
N GLY A 31 -36.45 5.48 1.96
CA GLY A 31 -37.91 5.55 1.81
C GLY A 31 -38.26 6.41 0.61
N ASP A 32 -39.08 7.44 0.82
CA ASP A 32 -39.51 8.39 -0.22
C ASP A 32 -38.69 9.67 -0.25
N GLU A 33 -37.61 9.76 0.55
CA GLU A 33 -36.75 10.95 0.64
C GLU A 33 -35.36 10.70 0.06
N THR A 34 -34.83 11.74 -0.59
CA THR A 34 -33.45 11.75 -1.08
C THR A 34 -32.56 12.44 -0.07
N VAL A 35 -31.63 11.69 0.53
CA VAL A 35 -30.75 12.17 1.59
C VAL A 35 -29.31 12.16 1.09
N TRP A 36 -28.56 13.25 1.35
CA TRP A 36 -27.14 13.30 1.09
C TRP A 36 -26.37 12.39 2.04
N SER A 37 -25.39 11.66 1.53
CA SER A 37 -24.46 10.84 2.30
C SER A 37 -23.04 11.24 1.97
N ASP A 38 -22.31 11.74 2.96
CA ASP A 38 -20.89 12.07 2.83
C ASP A 38 -20.07 10.83 2.46
N GLY A 39 -19.19 10.98 1.47
CA GLY A 39 -18.15 9.98 1.15
C GLY A 39 -16.99 10.03 2.14
N PRO A 40 -16.06 9.08 2.05
CA PRO A 40 -14.97 8.92 3.02
C PRO A 40 -14.07 10.16 3.14
N LEU A 41 -13.76 10.83 2.03
CA LEU A 41 -12.96 12.06 2.05
C LEU A 41 -13.72 13.18 2.78
N THR A 42 -15.00 13.40 2.46
CA THR A 42 -15.83 14.43 3.13
C THR A 42 -15.98 14.18 4.60
N GLN A 43 -16.18 12.91 5.01
CA GLN A 43 -16.25 12.51 6.41
C GLN A 43 -14.94 12.87 7.14
N ALA A 44 -13.78 12.53 6.57
CA ALA A 44 -12.48 12.85 7.16
C ALA A 44 -12.25 14.36 7.27
N VAL A 45 -12.55 15.12 6.19
CA VAL A 45 -12.38 16.57 6.14
C VAL A 45 -13.24 17.26 7.19
N ARG A 46 -14.48 16.80 7.40
CA ARG A 46 -15.45 17.36 8.32
C ARG A 46 -15.12 17.01 9.79
N SER A 47 -14.71 15.77 10.06
CA SER A 47 -14.45 15.27 11.41
C SER A 47 -13.04 15.57 11.93
N GLY A 48 -12.09 15.93 11.06
CA GLY A 48 -10.68 16.09 11.46
C GLY A 48 -9.92 14.77 11.52
N ALA A 49 -10.45 13.72 10.91
CA ALA A 49 -9.80 12.41 10.83
C ALA A 49 -8.59 12.41 9.90
N ILE A 50 -7.80 11.35 9.97
CA ILE A 50 -6.76 11.03 8.99
C ILE A 50 -7.44 10.34 7.81
N CYS A 51 -7.32 10.91 6.61
CA CYS A 51 -7.73 10.23 5.38
C CYS A 51 -6.50 9.63 4.72
N TYR A 52 -6.47 8.30 4.59
CA TYR A 52 -5.40 7.57 3.93
C TYR A 52 -5.88 7.04 2.57
N LEU A 53 -5.29 7.55 1.50
CA LEU A 53 -5.54 7.10 0.14
C LEU A 53 -4.44 6.16 -0.29
N ASP A 54 -4.77 4.88 -0.30
CA ASP A 54 -3.83 3.83 -0.68
C ASP A 54 -3.76 3.67 -2.18
N GLU A 55 -2.54 3.59 -2.72
CA GLU A 55 -2.24 3.50 -4.16
C GLU A 55 -2.91 4.60 -5.01
N ILE A 56 -2.73 5.86 -4.62
CA ILE A 56 -3.39 7.01 -5.27
C ILE A 56 -3.14 7.09 -6.79
N VAL A 57 -2.06 6.53 -7.30
CA VAL A 57 -1.73 6.51 -8.74
C VAL A 57 -2.67 5.62 -9.55
N GLU A 58 -3.38 4.68 -8.90
CA GLU A 58 -4.39 3.83 -9.52
C GLU A 58 -5.73 4.56 -9.66
N ALA A 59 -5.94 5.65 -8.92
CA ALA A 59 -7.15 6.44 -9.02
C ALA A 59 -7.23 7.21 -10.34
N ARG A 60 -8.46 7.49 -10.75
CA ARG A 60 -8.72 8.36 -11.90
C ARG A 60 -8.16 9.78 -11.67
N LYS A 61 -7.83 10.46 -12.77
CA LYS A 61 -7.29 11.83 -12.73
C LYS A 61 -8.22 12.84 -12.06
N ASP A 62 -9.53 12.66 -12.17
CA ASP A 62 -10.53 13.51 -11.52
C ASP A 62 -10.46 13.38 -9.99
N THR A 63 -10.25 12.18 -9.47
CA THR A 63 -10.05 11.95 -8.04
C THR A 63 -8.79 12.63 -7.50
N THR A 64 -7.68 12.59 -8.25
CA THR A 64 -6.44 13.29 -7.85
C THR A 64 -6.57 14.80 -7.85
N VAL A 65 -7.45 15.38 -8.70
CA VAL A 65 -7.69 16.84 -8.71
C VAL A 65 -8.44 17.32 -7.47
N LEU A 66 -9.35 16.51 -6.92
CA LEU A 66 -10.11 16.86 -5.71
C LEU A 66 -9.21 17.21 -4.52
N ILE A 67 -8.08 16.50 -4.36
CA ILE A 67 -7.21 16.71 -3.22
C ILE A 67 -6.35 17.96 -3.30
N HIS A 68 -6.26 18.60 -4.47
CA HIS A 68 -5.39 19.77 -4.65
C HIS A 68 -5.81 20.98 -3.80
N SER A 69 -7.11 21.25 -3.69
CA SER A 69 -7.62 22.36 -2.87
C SER A 69 -7.57 22.07 -1.37
N LEU A 70 -7.49 20.80 -0.99
CA LEU A 70 -7.28 20.38 0.40
C LEU A 70 -5.83 20.48 0.83
N THR A 71 -4.89 20.33 -0.11
CA THR A 71 -3.45 20.26 0.13
C THR A 71 -2.71 21.57 -0.10
N ASP A 72 -3.45 22.64 -0.37
CA ASP A 72 -2.91 24.01 -0.41
C ASP A 72 -3.42 24.86 0.77
N HIS A 73 -3.02 26.14 0.80
CA HIS A 73 -3.37 27.07 1.88
C HIS A 73 -4.89 27.27 2.08
N ARG A 74 -5.71 26.97 1.09
CA ARG A 74 -7.17 27.10 1.16
C ARG A 74 -7.82 26.07 2.05
N ARG A 75 -7.31 24.83 2.03
CA ARG A 75 -7.85 23.69 2.80
C ARG A 75 -9.36 23.51 2.63
N ILE A 76 -9.83 23.50 1.37
CA ILE A 76 -11.26 23.46 1.02
C ILE A 76 -11.56 22.24 0.17
N LEU A 77 -12.68 21.57 0.44
CA LEU A 77 -13.27 20.54 -0.41
C LEU A 77 -14.57 21.10 -1.01
N PRO A 78 -14.64 21.37 -2.33
CA PRO A 78 -15.89 21.70 -2.99
C PRO A 78 -16.80 20.47 -3.08
N ILE A 79 -18.06 20.61 -2.68
CA ILE A 79 -19.10 19.59 -2.80
C ILE A 79 -20.15 20.11 -3.78
N ASP A 80 -19.88 19.99 -5.07
CA ASP A 80 -20.70 20.57 -6.15
C ASP A 80 -22.17 20.15 -6.08
N LYS A 81 -22.43 18.92 -5.66
CA LYS A 81 -23.80 18.36 -5.58
C LYS A 81 -24.69 19.06 -4.54
N THR A 82 -24.09 19.60 -3.49
CA THR A 82 -24.81 20.34 -2.43
C THR A 82 -24.57 21.85 -2.51
N GLY A 83 -23.61 22.30 -3.34
CA GLY A 83 -23.16 23.71 -3.40
C GLY A 83 -22.34 24.13 -2.18
N GLU A 84 -21.87 23.19 -1.36
CA GLU A 84 -21.08 23.46 -0.15
C GLU A 84 -19.60 23.63 -0.50
N LEU A 85 -18.94 24.63 0.11
CA LEU A 85 -17.50 24.76 0.18
C LEU A 85 -17.05 24.34 1.58
N LEU A 86 -16.72 23.07 1.76
CA LEU A 86 -16.35 22.52 3.07
C LEU A 86 -14.92 22.90 3.41
N HIS A 87 -14.73 23.70 4.48
CA HIS A 87 -13.41 23.97 5.04
C HIS A 87 -12.95 22.78 5.87
N ALA A 88 -11.71 22.34 5.65
CA ALA A 88 -11.15 21.22 6.38
C ALA A 88 -10.99 21.57 7.86
N HIS A 89 -11.40 20.64 8.71
CA HIS A 89 -11.15 20.72 10.15
C HIS A 89 -9.64 20.93 10.42
N SER A 90 -9.29 21.68 11.46
CA SER A 90 -7.88 21.96 11.80
C SER A 90 -7.03 20.70 11.96
N GLU A 91 -7.62 19.64 12.50
CA GLU A 91 -6.97 18.36 12.74
C GLU A 91 -6.92 17.42 11.53
N PHE A 92 -7.61 17.76 10.41
CA PHE A 92 -7.62 16.93 9.21
C PHE A 92 -6.22 16.75 8.65
N LEU A 93 -5.85 15.50 8.38
CA LEU A 93 -4.61 15.11 7.74
C LEU A 93 -4.90 14.20 6.54
N LEU A 94 -4.28 14.51 5.41
CA LEU A 94 -4.32 13.66 4.22
C LEU A 94 -3.00 12.92 4.07
N VAL A 95 -3.07 11.60 3.99
CA VAL A 95 -1.95 10.70 3.73
C VAL A 95 -2.20 9.97 2.42
N ILE A 96 -1.21 9.88 1.57
CA ILE A 96 -1.28 9.13 0.31
C ILE A 96 -0.11 8.15 0.23
N SER A 97 -0.34 6.97 -0.37
CA SER A 97 0.73 6.05 -0.72
C SER A 97 0.76 5.81 -2.23
N TYR A 98 1.91 5.49 -2.74
CA TYR A 98 2.11 5.00 -4.10
C TYR A 98 3.49 4.35 -4.24
N ASN A 99 3.64 3.47 -5.23
CA ASN A 99 4.89 2.83 -5.58
C ASN A 99 5.49 3.50 -6.82
N PRO A 100 6.55 4.32 -6.68
CA PRO A 100 7.18 4.97 -7.83
C PRO A 100 7.90 3.92 -8.70
N GLY A 101 7.81 4.06 -10.04
CA GLY A 101 8.59 3.27 -10.99
C GLY A 101 8.11 1.86 -11.32
N TYR A 102 7.05 1.36 -10.68
CA TYR A 102 6.45 0.05 -10.99
C TYR A 102 5.42 0.07 -12.12
N GLN A 103 5.01 1.25 -12.54
CA GLN A 103 3.98 1.41 -13.56
C GLN A 103 4.48 2.27 -14.71
N SER A 104 3.79 2.19 -15.85
CA SER A 104 4.10 3.02 -17.00
C SER A 104 4.23 4.50 -16.59
N VAL A 105 5.10 5.25 -17.24
CA VAL A 105 5.34 6.71 -17.06
C VAL A 105 4.03 7.51 -17.03
N LEU A 106 2.92 6.93 -17.50
CA LEU A 106 1.58 7.53 -17.53
C LEU A 106 0.84 7.48 -16.18
N LYS A 107 1.24 6.63 -15.24
CA LYS A 107 0.59 6.44 -13.94
C LYS A 107 1.39 7.03 -12.75
N ASP A 108 2.41 7.82 -12.98
CA ASP A 108 3.15 8.49 -11.90
C ASP A 108 2.43 9.77 -11.43
N LEU A 109 2.60 10.13 -10.16
CA LEU A 109 2.08 11.39 -9.63
C LEU A 109 2.74 12.58 -10.32
N LYS A 110 1.90 13.49 -10.82
CA LYS A 110 2.39 14.74 -11.40
C LYS A 110 3.29 15.50 -10.39
N PRO A 111 4.37 16.15 -10.85
CA PRO A 111 5.23 16.96 -9.98
C PRO A 111 4.44 18.00 -9.16
N SER A 112 3.40 18.60 -9.73
CA SER A 112 2.54 19.56 -9.04
C SER A 112 1.75 18.96 -7.88
N THR A 113 1.42 17.66 -7.93
CA THR A 113 0.78 16.95 -6.83
C THR A 113 1.81 16.59 -5.77
N ARG A 114 2.95 16.00 -6.16
CA ARG A 114 4.04 15.63 -5.22
C ARG A 114 4.53 16.81 -4.39
N GLN A 115 4.67 17.98 -4.97
CA GLN A 115 5.14 19.21 -4.29
C GLN A 115 4.18 19.74 -3.21
N ARG A 116 3.00 19.15 -3.04
CA ARG A 116 2.03 19.49 -1.99
C ARG A 116 2.16 18.61 -0.74
N PHE A 117 3.04 17.62 -0.76
CA PHE A 117 3.21 16.65 0.30
C PHE A 117 4.65 16.63 0.82
N VAL A 118 4.79 16.24 2.08
CA VAL A 118 6.06 15.79 2.64
C VAL A 118 6.20 14.31 2.31
N SER A 119 7.32 13.92 1.70
CA SER A 119 7.58 12.54 1.30
C SER A 119 8.32 11.78 2.39
N LEU A 120 7.84 10.57 2.67
CA LEU A 120 8.53 9.57 3.47
C LEU A 120 8.79 8.37 2.57
N GLU A 121 10.07 8.01 2.41
CA GLU A 121 10.46 6.83 1.65
C GLU A 121 10.56 5.62 2.57
N PHE A 122 9.99 4.51 2.12
CA PHE A 122 10.09 3.22 2.78
C PHE A 122 10.86 2.27 1.88
N ASP A 123 11.90 1.69 2.42
CA ASP A 123 12.68 0.64 1.80
C ASP A 123 12.52 -0.67 2.60
N TYR A 124 13.07 -1.75 2.07
CA TYR A 124 13.08 -3.02 2.78
C TYR A 124 13.86 -2.93 4.08
N PRO A 125 13.42 -3.61 5.14
CA PRO A 125 14.19 -3.70 6.38
C PRO A 125 15.56 -4.35 6.13
N ASN A 126 16.52 -4.10 7.02
CA ASN A 126 17.74 -4.88 7.04
C ASN A 126 17.44 -6.34 7.43
N ILE A 127 18.37 -7.26 7.14
CA ILE A 127 18.18 -8.71 7.34
C ILE A 127 17.78 -9.04 8.79
N GLU A 128 18.35 -8.38 9.78
CA GLU A 128 18.08 -8.63 11.20
C GLU A 128 16.63 -8.25 11.54
N SER A 129 16.23 -7.02 11.22
CA SER A 129 14.84 -6.56 11.45
C SER A 129 13.82 -7.35 10.63
N GLU A 130 14.14 -7.71 9.38
CA GLU A 130 13.25 -8.49 8.55
C GLU A 130 13.10 -9.93 9.07
N SER A 131 14.17 -10.54 9.59
CA SER A 131 14.14 -11.82 10.26
C SER A 131 13.23 -11.81 11.48
N ASP A 132 13.33 -10.76 12.32
CA ASP A 132 12.46 -10.61 13.50
C ASP A 132 10.97 -10.49 13.09
N ILE A 133 10.68 -9.72 12.04
CA ILE A 133 9.32 -9.58 11.50
C ILE A 133 8.81 -10.94 11.02
N ILE A 134 9.59 -11.67 10.22
CA ILE A 134 9.19 -12.98 9.68
C ILE A 134 8.95 -13.98 10.82
N ALA A 135 9.85 -14.05 11.80
CA ALA A 135 9.70 -14.95 12.94
C ALA A 135 8.45 -14.63 13.77
N HIS A 136 8.19 -13.34 14.01
CA HIS A 136 7.03 -12.88 14.78
C HIS A 136 5.70 -13.19 14.08
N GLU A 137 5.61 -12.85 12.79
CA GLU A 137 4.36 -12.96 12.03
C GLU A 137 4.02 -14.41 11.65
N SER A 138 5.01 -15.21 11.21
CA SER A 138 4.77 -16.59 10.73
C SER A 138 5.01 -17.67 11.77
N GLY A 139 5.66 -17.34 12.89
CA GLY A 139 5.98 -18.30 13.94
C GLY A 139 7.08 -19.32 13.61
N VAL A 140 7.83 -19.13 12.52
CA VAL A 140 9.00 -19.97 12.22
C VAL A 140 10.14 -19.73 13.20
N THR A 141 11.07 -20.69 13.27
CA THR A 141 12.27 -20.52 14.11
C THR A 141 13.14 -19.36 13.63
N PRO A 142 13.88 -18.68 14.52
CA PRO A 142 14.78 -17.58 14.14
C PRO A 142 15.81 -17.96 13.07
N ASP A 143 16.28 -19.20 13.05
CA ASP A 143 17.20 -19.71 12.01
C ASP A 143 16.54 -19.70 10.62
N ILE A 144 15.32 -20.23 10.51
CA ILE A 144 14.54 -20.21 9.26
C ILE A 144 14.21 -18.77 8.84
N ALA A 145 13.79 -17.93 9.78
CA ALA A 145 13.50 -16.53 9.50
C ALA A 145 14.71 -15.78 8.93
N THR A 146 15.90 -16.01 9.50
CA THR A 146 17.15 -15.41 9.02
C THR A 146 17.51 -15.89 7.62
N ARG A 147 17.29 -17.17 7.32
CA ARG A 147 17.50 -17.72 5.97
C ARG A 147 16.53 -17.10 4.96
N LEU A 148 15.25 -17.00 5.30
CA LEU A 148 14.24 -16.35 4.47
C LEU A 148 14.57 -14.87 4.21
N ALA A 149 14.93 -14.09 5.23
CA ALA A 149 15.36 -12.70 5.08
C ALA A 149 16.61 -12.58 4.19
N THR A 150 17.55 -13.55 4.31
CA THR A 150 18.76 -13.60 3.47
C THR A 150 18.40 -13.91 2.01
N ILE A 151 17.46 -14.82 1.75
CA ILE A 151 16.93 -15.09 0.40
C ILE A 151 16.34 -13.80 -0.17
N GLY A 152 15.46 -13.13 0.57
CA GLY A 152 14.85 -11.87 0.16
C GLY A 152 15.89 -10.82 -0.25
N SER A 153 16.89 -10.60 0.60
CA SER A 153 17.98 -9.66 0.34
C SER A 153 18.78 -10.01 -0.93
N LYS A 154 19.15 -11.30 -1.10
CA LYS A 154 19.90 -11.75 -2.29
C LYS A 154 19.09 -11.61 -3.58
N VAL A 155 17.82 -11.98 -3.57
CA VAL A 155 16.95 -11.87 -4.74
C VAL A 155 16.72 -10.39 -5.12
N ARG A 156 16.51 -9.51 -4.14
CA ARG A 156 16.40 -8.05 -4.38
C ARG A 156 17.66 -7.47 -5.03
N ASN A 157 18.84 -7.96 -4.67
CA ASN A 157 20.09 -7.52 -5.28
C ASN A 157 20.19 -7.93 -6.77
N LEU A 158 19.49 -8.96 -7.22
CA LEU A 158 19.42 -9.33 -8.64
C LEU A 158 18.72 -8.26 -9.51
N ARG A 159 17.90 -7.37 -8.93
CA ARG A 159 17.30 -6.22 -9.66
C ARG A 159 18.35 -5.37 -10.37
N GLN A 160 19.52 -5.21 -9.79
CA GLN A 160 20.63 -4.49 -10.43
C GLN A 160 21.13 -5.16 -11.72
N HIS A 161 20.69 -6.39 -11.97
CA HIS A 161 21.04 -7.22 -13.14
C HIS A 161 19.86 -7.44 -14.11
N GLY A 162 18.82 -6.60 -14.04
CA GLY A 162 17.70 -6.60 -15.00
C GLY A 162 16.43 -7.32 -14.56
N PHE A 163 16.34 -7.72 -13.30
CA PHE A 163 15.11 -8.31 -12.76
C PHE A 163 14.12 -7.20 -12.36
N GLU A 164 12.89 -7.25 -12.84
CA GLU A 164 11.91 -6.18 -12.64
C GLU A 164 11.38 -6.11 -11.21
N GLU A 165 11.17 -7.24 -10.54
CA GLU A 165 10.59 -7.30 -9.20
C GLU A 165 11.51 -8.00 -8.19
N GLY A 166 11.42 -7.57 -6.93
CA GLY A 166 12.10 -8.17 -5.78
C GLY A 166 11.10 -8.89 -4.87
N VAL A 167 11.57 -9.86 -4.09
CA VAL A 167 10.76 -10.55 -3.08
C VAL A 167 10.33 -9.56 -2.01
N SER A 168 9.01 -9.41 -1.78
CA SER A 168 8.48 -8.60 -0.69
C SER A 168 8.59 -9.32 0.65
N THR A 169 8.68 -8.56 1.75
CA THR A 169 8.61 -9.12 3.11
C THR A 169 7.33 -9.95 3.33
N ARG A 170 6.22 -9.58 2.68
CA ARG A 170 4.96 -10.35 2.70
C ARG A 170 5.13 -11.76 2.14
N LEU A 171 5.83 -11.92 1.01
CA LEU A 171 6.09 -13.25 0.44
C LEU A 171 6.96 -14.11 1.37
N LEU A 172 7.94 -13.49 2.06
CA LEU A 172 8.77 -14.20 3.03
C LEU A 172 7.95 -14.67 4.24
N ILE A 173 7.01 -13.85 4.72
CA ILE A 173 6.06 -14.24 5.78
C ILE A 173 5.18 -15.39 5.31
N TYR A 174 4.59 -15.33 4.11
CA TYR A 174 3.79 -16.43 3.56
C TYR A 174 4.59 -17.73 3.40
N THR A 175 5.87 -17.63 3.03
CA THR A 175 6.76 -18.80 3.02
C THR A 175 6.89 -19.38 4.43
N GLY A 176 7.08 -18.52 5.43
CA GLY A 176 7.12 -18.91 6.83
C GLY A 176 5.83 -19.60 7.31
N ASP A 177 4.66 -19.06 6.93
CA ASP A 177 3.35 -19.65 7.24
C ASP A 177 3.21 -21.05 6.65
N LEU A 178 3.65 -21.27 5.42
CA LEU A 178 3.65 -22.58 4.77
C LEU A 178 4.55 -23.57 5.52
N ILE A 179 5.73 -23.13 5.96
CA ILE A 179 6.67 -23.96 6.73
C ILE A 179 6.07 -24.32 8.10
N THR A 180 5.50 -23.34 8.80
CA THR A 180 4.83 -23.57 10.09
C THR A 180 3.61 -24.50 9.93
N GLY A 181 2.95 -24.43 8.78
CA GLY A 181 1.86 -25.34 8.39
C GLY A 181 2.32 -26.75 8.04
N GLY A 182 3.63 -27.05 8.11
CA GLY A 182 4.20 -28.39 7.90
C GLY A 182 4.68 -28.67 6.48
N ILE A 183 4.78 -27.65 5.61
CA ILE A 183 5.39 -27.79 4.29
C ILE A 183 6.91 -27.70 4.44
N GLU A 184 7.60 -28.59 3.76
CA GLU A 184 9.07 -28.62 3.75
C GLU A 184 9.62 -27.26 3.25
N PRO A 185 10.65 -26.66 3.91
CA PRO A 185 11.09 -25.28 3.68
C PRO A 185 11.44 -24.96 2.23
N ARG A 186 12.17 -25.84 1.56
CA ARG A 186 12.53 -25.66 0.15
C ARG A 186 11.27 -25.61 -0.73
N ARG A 187 10.35 -26.56 -0.54
CA ARG A 187 9.11 -26.64 -1.31
C ARG A 187 8.19 -25.43 -1.05
N ALA A 188 8.16 -24.94 0.19
CA ALA A 188 7.44 -23.71 0.53
C ALA A 188 8.01 -22.51 -0.23
N ALA A 189 9.35 -22.37 -0.26
CA ALA A 189 10.01 -21.29 -0.99
C ALA A 189 9.87 -21.43 -2.52
N GLU A 190 9.91 -22.63 -3.07
CA GLU A 190 9.63 -22.88 -4.50
C GLU A 190 8.24 -22.38 -4.88
N ALA A 191 7.21 -22.72 -4.10
CA ALA A 191 5.83 -22.37 -4.39
C ALA A 191 5.52 -20.89 -4.18
N SER A 192 6.09 -20.26 -3.14
CA SER A 192 5.74 -18.88 -2.75
C SER A 192 6.71 -17.82 -3.27
N ILE A 193 8.00 -18.16 -3.50
CA ILE A 193 9.01 -17.22 -3.96
C ILE A 193 9.35 -17.47 -5.43
N VAL A 194 9.85 -18.66 -5.76
CA VAL A 194 10.36 -18.94 -7.12
C VAL A 194 9.28 -18.79 -8.16
N SER A 195 8.13 -19.44 -7.95
CA SER A 195 7.01 -19.42 -8.90
C SER A 195 6.26 -18.09 -8.93
N ALA A 196 6.34 -17.26 -7.87
CA ALA A 196 5.59 -16.03 -7.77
C ALA A 196 6.35 -14.80 -8.30
N ILE A 197 7.68 -14.88 -8.45
CA ILE A 197 8.49 -13.71 -8.77
C ILE A 197 8.54 -13.38 -10.27
N SER A 198 8.42 -14.38 -11.13
CA SER A 198 8.49 -14.22 -12.59
C SER A 198 7.99 -15.47 -13.30
N ASP A 199 7.47 -15.27 -14.54
CA ASP A 199 7.17 -16.35 -15.47
C ASP A 199 8.39 -16.74 -16.33
N ASP A 200 9.52 -16.03 -16.25
CA ASP A 200 10.76 -16.32 -16.96
C ASP A 200 11.52 -17.44 -16.27
N GLU A 201 11.71 -18.55 -16.97
CA GLU A 201 12.40 -19.74 -16.45
C GLU A 201 13.84 -19.44 -16.00
N THR A 202 14.54 -18.52 -16.67
CA THR A 202 15.92 -18.15 -16.32
C THR A 202 15.95 -17.43 -14.95
N VAL A 203 14.96 -16.56 -14.73
CA VAL A 203 14.77 -15.86 -13.46
C VAL A 203 14.42 -16.84 -12.34
N GLN A 204 13.45 -17.73 -12.61
CA GLN A 204 13.05 -18.76 -11.66
C GLN A 204 14.23 -19.66 -11.27
N GLN A 205 15.05 -20.08 -12.22
CA GLN A 205 16.21 -20.92 -11.95
C GLN A 205 17.25 -20.18 -11.07
N ALA A 206 17.54 -18.90 -11.38
CA ALA A 206 18.47 -18.11 -10.58
C ALA A 206 18.00 -17.94 -9.12
N VAL A 207 16.68 -17.77 -8.93
CA VAL A 207 16.09 -17.68 -7.57
C VAL A 207 16.09 -19.04 -6.88
N ALA A 208 15.79 -20.13 -7.61
CA ALA A 208 15.84 -21.50 -7.09
C ALA A 208 17.25 -21.86 -6.60
N ASP A 209 18.29 -21.49 -7.33
CA ASP A 209 19.68 -21.72 -6.94
C ASP A 209 20.02 -21.03 -5.60
N ILE A 210 19.47 -19.83 -5.35
CA ILE A 210 19.62 -19.14 -4.05
C ILE A 210 18.88 -19.88 -2.95
N VAL A 211 17.66 -20.34 -3.23
CA VAL A 211 16.83 -21.10 -2.28
C VAL A 211 17.54 -22.41 -1.90
N ASP A 212 18.08 -23.15 -2.87
CA ASP A 212 18.76 -24.43 -2.67
C ASP A 212 19.98 -24.33 -1.76
N VAL A 213 20.69 -23.20 -1.82
CA VAL A 213 21.87 -22.97 -0.97
C VAL A 213 21.47 -22.62 0.48
N LEU A 214 20.33 -21.95 0.66
CA LEU A 214 19.93 -21.42 1.97
C LEU A 214 18.90 -22.29 2.70
N LEU A 215 18.11 -23.06 1.96
CA LEU A 215 17.11 -24.02 2.49
C LEU A 215 17.35 -25.41 1.86
N PRO A 216 18.47 -26.08 2.24
CA PRO A 216 18.82 -27.38 1.71
C PRO A 216 17.85 -28.49 2.17
#